data_72fc3e8a4c61baf4d1134265fc6f4b6d
#
_entry.id   72fc3e8a4c61baf4d1134265fc6f4b6d
#
_cell.length_a   1.000
_cell.length_b   1.000
_cell.length_c   1.000
_cell.angle_alpha   90.00
_cell.angle_beta   90.00
_cell.angle_gamma   90.00
#
_symmetry.space_group_name_H-M   'P 1'
#
loop_
_entity.id
_entity.type
_entity.pdbx_description
1 polymer ?
#
loop_
_entity_poly.entity_id
_entity_poly.type
_entity_poly.pdbx_seq_one_letter_code
_entity_poly.pdbx_strand_id
1 'polypeptide(L)'
;IGHSGEGKTSLAEAMLFNAKSIDRLGKVEDGNTTMDFDAEEINRKISISLAVAYANWKGNKINILDCPGFFDFEGEVVSALSVADSAIIVTSASGSLSVGTEKMLEMCTDRKVPAMVFINQVNKDNADFRGTYNAIEQAFGSKVLPIELPIIEGGKMTGWVDILTGKAYKLSAPKQEIDVPADMKSEVEELKGRLVELAAETDDALIEKYFEGEELTAEELEKGVRQAILNDSLMPLMAGNATTSVGVANLMDKICKFMPSPVRDVKKTVDGKDVACDANGAFSAQVFKAVADPYVGKLLYFKVYSGVLHSGDQMLNTC
;
A
#
# COMPACT_ATOMS: atom_id res chain seq x y z
N ILE A 1 3.51 0.97 -6.51
CA ILE A 1 4.21 0.23 -7.59
C ILE A 1 3.31 -0.80 -8.23
N GLY A 2 3.68 -1.40 -9.40
CA GLY A 2 2.90 -2.38 -10.16
C GLY A 2 3.17 -2.24 -11.67
N HIS A 3 2.60 -3.14 -12.48
CA HIS A 3 2.78 -3.12 -13.93
C HIS A 3 2.12 -1.90 -14.59
N SER A 4 2.51 -1.58 -15.82
CA SER A 4 1.89 -0.49 -16.60
C SER A 4 0.41 -0.77 -16.86
N GLY A 5 -0.45 0.28 -16.79
CA GLY A 5 -1.90 0.16 -17.06
C GLY A 5 -2.74 -0.41 -15.91
N GLU A 6 -2.15 -0.79 -14.78
CA GLU A 6 -2.90 -1.37 -13.64
C GLU A 6 -3.51 -0.31 -12.70
N GLY A 7 -3.27 1.00 -12.96
CA GLY A 7 -3.94 2.10 -12.30
C GLY A 7 -3.27 2.63 -11.05
N LYS A 8 -1.94 2.59 -10.97
CA LYS A 8 -1.14 3.17 -9.87
C LYS A 8 -1.40 4.65 -9.69
N THR A 9 -1.21 5.44 -10.73
CA THR A 9 -1.47 6.87 -10.74
C THR A 9 -2.92 7.19 -10.42
N SER A 10 -3.87 6.41 -10.95
CA SER A 10 -5.30 6.54 -10.59
C SER A 10 -5.55 6.27 -9.11
N LEU A 11 -4.81 5.32 -8.50
CA LEU A 11 -4.90 5.06 -7.07
C LEU A 11 -4.33 6.22 -6.24
N ALA A 12 -3.17 6.75 -6.63
CA ALA A 12 -2.59 7.92 -5.99
C ALA A 12 -3.54 9.13 -6.04
N GLU A 13 -4.12 9.42 -7.21
CA GLU A 13 -5.15 10.46 -7.39
C GLU A 13 -6.37 10.23 -6.50
N ALA A 14 -6.87 8.98 -6.42
CA ALA A 14 -8.01 8.65 -5.58
C ALA A 14 -7.70 8.81 -4.08
N MET A 15 -6.47 8.50 -3.65
CA MET A 15 -6.02 8.75 -2.27
C MET A 15 -5.99 10.25 -1.96
N LEU A 16 -5.44 11.08 -2.87
CA LEU A 16 -5.40 12.54 -2.72
C LEU A 16 -6.82 13.13 -2.68
N PHE A 17 -7.71 12.63 -3.54
CA PHE A 17 -9.11 13.06 -3.59
C PHE A 17 -9.88 12.71 -2.31
N ASN A 18 -9.76 11.48 -1.79
CA ASN A 18 -10.37 11.08 -0.52
C ASN A 18 -9.86 11.90 0.66
N ALA A 19 -8.58 12.23 0.66
CA ALA A 19 -7.95 13.09 1.67
C ALA A 19 -8.30 14.58 1.51
N LYS A 20 -9.05 14.95 0.47
CA LYS A 20 -9.36 16.34 0.10
C LYS A 20 -8.10 17.19 -0.12
N SER A 21 -7.01 16.57 -0.55
CA SER A 21 -5.79 17.26 -0.99
C SER A 21 -5.96 17.86 -2.39
N ILE A 22 -6.89 17.32 -3.17
CA ILE A 22 -7.33 17.81 -4.48
C ILE A 22 -8.86 17.85 -4.52
N ASP A 23 -9.42 18.81 -5.26
CA ASP A 23 -10.87 19.03 -5.34
C ASP A 23 -11.54 18.17 -6.42
N ARG A 24 -10.77 17.62 -7.35
CA ARG A 24 -11.25 16.81 -8.46
C ARG A 24 -10.40 15.56 -8.62
N LEU A 25 -11.06 14.42 -8.82
CA LEU A 25 -10.41 13.16 -9.16
C LEU A 25 -9.89 13.24 -10.62
N GLY A 26 -8.57 13.33 -10.79
CA GLY A 26 -7.92 13.34 -12.09
C GLY A 26 -7.99 11.99 -12.78
N LYS A 27 -7.83 12.00 -14.10
CA LYS A 27 -7.78 10.79 -14.96
C LYS A 27 -6.57 10.86 -15.88
N VAL A 28 -5.86 9.76 -16.00
CA VAL A 28 -4.70 9.64 -16.89
C VAL A 28 -5.10 9.88 -18.34
N GLU A 29 -6.25 9.34 -18.75
CA GLU A 29 -6.79 9.48 -20.12
C GLU A 29 -7.09 10.94 -20.48
N ASP A 30 -7.47 11.75 -19.49
CA ASP A 30 -7.78 13.18 -19.68
C ASP A 30 -6.53 14.08 -19.52
N GLY A 31 -5.37 13.49 -19.14
CA GLY A 31 -4.10 14.21 -18.93
C GLY A 31 -4.18 15.27 -17.82
N ASN A 32 -4.96 15.01 -16.77
CA ASN A 32 -5.25 16.00 -15.72
C ASN A 32 -5.02 15.46 -14.30
N THR A 33 -4.18 14.43 -14.17
CA THR A 33 -3.74 13.91 -12.89
C THR A 33 -2.70 14.83 -12.24
N THR A 34 -2.64 14.83 -10.92
CA THR A 34 -1.65 15.58 -10.14
C THR A 34 -0.26 14.94 -10.22
N MET A 35 -0.21 13.61 -10.39
CA MET A 35 1.03 12.86 -10.36
C MET A 35 1.79 12.91 -11.69
N ASP A 36 1.09 12.79 -12.83
CA ASP A 36 1.69 12.93 -14.18
C ASP A 36 1.59 14.39 -14.62
N PHE A 37 2.61 15.19 -14.32
CA PHE A 37 2.63 16.62 -14.59
C PHE A 37 3.61 17.01 -15.71
N ASP A 38 4.50 16.11 -16.11
CA ASP A 38 5.40 16.33 -17.25
C ASP A 38 4.60 16.26 -18.57
N ALA A 39 4.93 17.16 -19.51
CA ALA A 39 4.27 17.21 -20.81
C ALA A 39 4.35 15.89 -21.58
N GLU A 40 5.46 15.16 -21.46
CA GLU A 40 5.65 13.87 -22.12
C GLU A 40 4.80 12.76 -21.45
N GLU A 41 4.67 12.77 -20.12
CA GLU A 41 3.77 11.86 -19.37
C GLU A 41 2.31 12.08 -19.79
N ILE A 42 1.89 13.35 -19.85
CA ILE A 42 0.54 13.74 -20.27
C ILE A 42 0.27 13.30 -21.73
N ASN A 43 1.19 13.58 -22.64
CA ASN A 43 1.04 13.25 -24.06
C ASN A 43 1.00 11.74 -24.31
N ARG A 44 1.84 10.98 -23.62
CA ARG A 44 1.90 9.51 -23.74
C ARG A 44 0.92 8.78 -22.86
N LYS A 45 0.31 9.46 -21.88
CA LYS A 45 -0.59 8.87 -20.88
C LYS A 45 0.07 7.75 -20.08
N ILE A 46 1.35 7.94 -19.76
CA ILE A 46 2.17 7.04 -18.95
C ILE A 46 3.05 7.85 -17.99
N SER A 47 3.28 7.33 -16.80
CA SER A 47 4.27 7.86 -15.88
C SER A 47 5.67 7.47 -16.34
N ILE A 48 6.60 8.41 -16.32
CA ILE A 48 8.01 8.25 -16.73
C ILE A 48 8.92 8.39 -15.51
N SER A 49 8.60 9.36 -14.62
CA SER A 49 9.39 9.69 -13.44
C SER A 49 8.62 9.38 -12.17
N LEU A 50 9.36 9.11 -11.09
CA LEU A 50 8.80 9.02 -9.74
C LEU A 50 8.13 10.34 -9.34
N ALA A 51 6.83 10.32 -9.07
CA ALA A 51 6.09 11.46 -8.54
C ALA A 51 5.92 11.37 -7.02
N VAL A 52 5.90 12.52 -6.36
CA VAL A 52 5.82 12.62 -4.89
C VAL A 52 4.65 13.51 -4.50
N ALA A 53 3.76 12.97 -3.69
CA ALA A 53 2.66 13.72 -3.08
C ALA A 53 2.44 13.30 -1.63
N TYR A 54 1.51 13.96 -0.94
CA TYR A 54 1.08 13.52 0.39
C TYR A 54 -0.41 13.69 0.60
N ALA A 55 -0.98 12.83 1.42
CA ALA A 55 -2.36 12.85 1.85
C ALA A 55 -2.44 12.89 3.38
N ASN A 56 -3.25 13.80 3.94
CA ASN A 56 -3.56 13.79 5.35
C ASN A 56 -4.83 12.97 5.58
N TRP A 57 -4.72 11.88 6.34
CA TRP A 57 -5.82 10.96 6.56
C TRP A 57 -5.95 10.58 8.03
N LYS A 58 -7.07 10.96 8.66
CA LYS A 58 -7.39 10.60 10.07
C LYS A 58 -6.23 10.84 11.04
N GLY A 59 -5.57 12.00 10.94
CA GLY A 59 -4.45 12.38 11.80
C GLY A 59 -3.07 11.82 11.39
N ASN A 60 -3.00 11.05 10.31
CA ASN A 60 -1.75 10.56 9.75
C ASN A 60 -1.40 11.31 8.47
N LYS A 61 -0.10 11.49 8.20
CA LYS A 61 0.42 11.96 6.92
C LYS A 61 0.91 10.75 6.13
N ILE A 62 0.28 10.46 5.00
CA ILE A 62 0.70 9.42 4.06
C ILE A 62 1.50 10.10 2.97
N ASN A 63 2.82 9.84 2.90
CA ASN A 63 3.64 10.28 1.77
C ASN A 63 3.53 9.24 0.66
N ILE A 64 3.16 9.68 -0.53
CA ILE A 64 2.88 8.84 -1.69
C ILE A 64 4.02 9.00 -2.69
N LEU A 65 4.64 7.88 -3.07
CA LEU A 65 5.64 7.77 -4.12
C LEU A 65 5.01 6.99 -5.26
N ASP A 66 4.51 7.67 -6.30
CA ASP A 66 3.95 7.04 -7.49
C ASP A 66 5.06 6.74 -8.50
N CYS A 67 5.23 5.47 -8.81
CA CYS A 67 6.30 4.97 -9.65
C CYS A 67 5.80 4.58 -11.05
N PRO A 68 6.59 4.83 -12.11
CA PRO A 68 6.28 4.33 -13.44
C PRO A 68 6.20 2.80 -13.45
N GLY A 69 5.38 2.24 -14.35
CA GLY A 69 5.15 0.80 -14.44
C GLY A 69 5.83 0.10 -15.61
N PHE A 70 6.52 0.83 -16.48
CA PHE A 70 7.32 0.26 -17.54
C PHE A 70 8.70 -0.14 -17.04
N PHE A 71 9.22 -1.27 -17.53
CA PHE A 71 10.54 -1.78 -17.13
C PHE A 71 11.70 -0.83 -17.47
N ASP A 72 11.56 -0.03 -18.52
CA ASP A 72 12.54 0.98 -18.90
C ASP A 72 12.82 2.00 -17.79
N PHE A 73 11.86 2.20 -16.89
CA PHE A 73 11.93 3.16 -15.78
C PHE A 73 12.09 2.48 -14.42
N GLU A 74 12.54 1.23 -14.37
CA GLU A 74 12.71 0.47 -13.12
C GLU A 74 13.61 1.16 -12.09
N GLY A 75 14.57 1.97 -12.55
CA GLY A 75 15.43 2.77 -11.69
C GLY A 75 14.65 3.71 -10.75
N GLU A 76 13.50 4.23 -11.19
CA GLU A 76 12.61 5.05 -10.38
C GLU A 76 11.96 4.23 -9.26
N VAL A 77 11.59 2.98 -9.54
CA VAL A 77 11.05 2.05 -8.52
C VAL A 77 12.11 1.69 -7.48
N VAL A 78 13.33 1.41 -7.91
CA VAL A 78 14.47 1.13 -7.01
C VAL A 78 14.73 2.33 -6.10
N SER A 79 14.72 3.54 -6.65
CA SER A 79 14.89 4.78 -5.90
C SER A 79 13.80 4.99 -4.85
N ALA A 80 12.54 4.76 -5.22
CA ALA A 80 11.40 4.84 -4.31
C ALA A 80 11.50 3.80 -3.18
N LEU A 81 11.76 2.53 -3.51
CA LEU A 81 11.87 1.44 -2.53
C LEU A 81 13.04 1.63 -1.56
N SER A 82 14.08 2.38 -1.95
CA SER A 82 15.21 2.68 -1.06
C SER A 82 14.83 3.53 0.15
N VAL A 83 13.74 4.28 0.05
CA VAL A 83 13.26 5.20 1.10
C VAL A 83 11.86 4.88 1.59
N ALA A 84 11.10 4.06 0.89
CA ALA A 84 9.75 3.68 1.30
C ALA A 84 9.75 2.89 2.61
N ASP A 85 8.76 3.13 3.48
CA ASP A 85 8.53 2.33 4.67
C ASP A 85 7.70 1.09 4.34
N SER A 86 6.90 1.17 3.28
CA SER A 86 6.08 0.08 2.76
C SER A 86 5.72 0.31 1.30
N ALA A 87 5.22 -0.71 0.63
CA ALA A 87 4.76 -0.64 -0.74
C ALA A 87 3.30 -1.06 -0.88
N ILE A 88 2.54 -0.35 -1.73
CA ILE A 88 1.25 -0.81 -2.23
C ILE A 88 1.48 -1.32 -3.64
N ILE A 89 1.27 -2.61 -3.83
CA ILE A 89 1.39 -3.27 -5.13
C ILE A 89 0.02 -3.28 -5.79
N VAL A 90 -0.11 -2.50 -6.86
CA VAL A 90 -1.36 -2.36 -7.59
C VAL A 90 -1.35 -3.35 -8.75
N THR A 91 -2.37 -4.19 -8.84
CA THR A 91 -2.60 -5.11 -9.95
C THR A 91 -4.05 -5.04 -10.41
N SER A 92 -4.33 -5.34 -11.67
CA SER A 92 -5.70 -5.35 -12.17
C SER A 92 -6.39 -6.69 -11.91
N ALA A 93 -7.71 -6.68 -11.75
CA ALA A 93 -8.53 -7.87 -11.61
C ALA A 93 -8.68 -8.62 -12.95
N SER A 94 -7.57 -9.05 -13.56
CA SER A 94 -7.53 -9.66 -14.89
C SER A 94 -7.64 -11.20 -14.88
N GLY A 95 -7.72 -11.82 -13.71
CA GLY A 95 -7.72 -13.27 -13.55
C GLY A 95 -6.32 -13.91 -13.64
N SER A 96 -5.26 -13.09 -13.74
CA SER A 96 -3.87 -13.53 -13.87
C SER A 96 -2.92 -12.53 -13.23
N LEU A 97 -1.68 -12.95 -12.99
CA LEU A 97 -0.61 -12.09 -12.49
C LEU A 97 0.24 -11.61 -13.67
N SER A 98 0.40 -10.29 -13.78
CA SER A 98 1.29 -9.71 -14.81
C SER A 98 2.76 -9.86 -14.39
N VAL A 99 3.66 -10.04 -15.37
CA VAL A 99 5.11 -10.17 -15.14
C VAL A 99 5.66 -8.97 -14.37
N GLY A 100 5.14 -7.77 -14.63
CA GLY A 100 5.57 -6.57 -13.90
C GLY A 100 5.15 -6.60 -12.44
N THR A 101 3.95 -7.06 -12.14
CA THR A 101 3.47 -7.18 -10.75
C THR A 101 4.25 -8.25 -10.00
N GLU A 102 4.52 -9.41 -10.61
CA GLU A 102 5.37 -10.46 -10.05
C GLU A 102 6.74 -9.91 -9.67
N LYS A 103 7.40 -9.21 -10.60
CA LYS A 103 8.69 -8.57 -10.36
C LYS A 103 8.65 -7.54 -9.21
N MET A 104 7.58 -6.75 -9.10
CA MET A 104 7.44 -5.78 -8.00
C MET A 104 7.29 -6.47 -6.63
N LEU A 105 6.58 -7.58 -6.58
CA LEU A 105 6.45 -8.42 -5.38
C LEU A 105 7.81 -9.00 -4.97
N GLU A 106 8.57 -9.57 -5.92
CA GLU A 106 9.93 -10.05 -5.69
C GLU A 106 10.84 -8.94 -5.16
N MET A 107 10.83 -7.77 -5.80
CA MET A 107 11.64 -6.62 -5.37
C MET A 107 11.34 -6.17 -3.93
N CYS A 108 10.08 -6.23 -3.50
CA CYS A 108 9.70 -5.92 -2.11
C CYS A 108 10.23 -6.99 -1.15
N THR A 109 10.08 -8.27 -1.49
CA THR A 109 10.58 -9.39 -0.69
C THR A 109 12.11 -9.35 -0.54
N ASP A 110 12.84 -9.17 -1.64
CA ASP A 110 14.31 -9.09 -1.64
C ASP A 110 14.85 -7.93 -0.81
N ARG A 111 14.15 -6.79 -0.84
CA ARG A 111 14.51 -5.59 -0.07
C ARG A 111 13.92 -5.55 1.33
N LYS A 112 13.12 -6.55 1.71
CA LYS A 112 12.39 -6.60 2.99
C LYS A 112 11.55 -5.33 3.22
N VAL A 113 10.90 -4.85 2.16
CA VAL A 113 9.95 -3.74 2.24
C VAL A 113 8.56 -4.35 2.42
N PRO A 114 7.91 -4.15 3.57
CA PRO A 114 6.57 -4.65 3.81
C PRO A 114 5.61 -4.19 2.72
N ALA A 115 4.83 -5.12 2.17
CA ALA A 115 3.97 -4.83 1.03
C ALA A 115 2.51 -5.18 1.33
N MET A 116 1.60 -4.47 0.67
CA MET A 116 0.17 -4.76 0.61
C MET A 116 -0.26 -4.80 -0.85
N VAL A 117 -1.07 -5.76 -1.22
CA VAL A 117 -1.61 -5.87 -2.58
C VAL A 117 -2.96 -5.17 -2.67
N PHE A 118 -3.16 -4.39 -3.71
CA PHE A 118 -4.45 -3.80 -4.07
C PHE A 118 -4.88 -4.28 -5.45
N ILE A 119 -5.85 -5.21 -5.50
CA ILE A 119 -6.47 -5.65 -6.75
C ILE A 119 -7.45 -4.57 -7.20
N ASN A 120 -7.02 -3.83 -8.20
CA ASN A 120 -7.73 -2.68 -8.77
C ASN A 120 -8.66 -3.10 -9.91
N GLN A 121 -9.53 -2.18 -10.32
CA GLN A 121 -10.38 -2.34 -11.52
C GLN A 121 -11.42 -3.48 -11.39
N VAL A 122 -11.83 -3.83 -10.19
CA VAL A 122 -12.81 -4.91 -9.93
C VAL A 122 -14.20 -4.67 -10.55
N ASN A 123 -14.46 -3.46 -11.05
CA ASN A 123 -15.71 -3.09 -11.71
C ASN A 123 -15.62 -3.05 -13.24
N LYS A 124 -14.48 -3.47 -13.82
CA LYS A 124 -14.33 -3.58 -15.28
C LYS A 124 -15.08 -4.79 -15.80
N ASP A 125 -15.46 -4.72 -17.08
CA ASP A 125 -16.01 -5.88 -17.78
C ASP A 125 -14.97 -7.03 -17.73
N ASN A 126 -15.44 -8.24 -17.46
CA ASN A 126 -14.61 -9.44 -17.29
C ASN A 126 -13.59 -9.37 -16.13
N ALA A 127 -13.79 -8.50 -15.13
CA ALA A 127 -12.97 -8.52 -13.95
C ALA A 127 -13.10 -9.85 -13.19
N ASP A 128 -11.96 -10.46 -12.85
CA ASP A 128 -11.87 -11.69 -12.09
C ASP A 128 -10.96 -11.51 -10.86
N PHE A 129 -11.55 -11.04 -9.78
CA PHE A 129 -10.86 -10.90 -8.50
C PHE A 129 -10.30 -12.23 -8.02
N ARG A 130 -11.10 -13.31 -8.11
CA ARG A 130 -10.74 -14.64 -7.60
C ARG A 130 -9.54 -15.23 -8.34
N GLY A 131 -9.59 -15.21 -9.67
CA GLY A 131 -8.49 -15.69 -10.50
C GLY A 131 -7.20 -14.90 -10.22
N THR A 132 -7.30 -13.58 -10.06
CA THR A 132 -6.14 -12.74 -9.72
C THR A 132 -5.59 -13.06 -8.34
N TYR A 133 -6.44 -13.19 -7.31
CA TYR A 133 -6.01 -13.59 -5.96
C TYR A 133 -5.31 -14.95 -5.98
N ASN A 134 -5.93 -15.96 -6.60
CA ASN A 134 -5.36 -17.30 -6.69
C ASN A 134 -3.99 -17.30 -7.40
N ALA A 135 -3.84 -16.51 -8.47
CA ALA A 135 -2.56 -16.40 -9.18
C ALA A 135 -1.46 -15.80 -8.29
N ILE A 136 -1.80 -14.80 -7.47
CA ILE A 136 -0.85 -14.18 -6.53
C ILE A 136 -0.50 -15.17 -5.41
N GLU A 137 -1.50 -15.85 -4.83
CA GLU A 137 -1.28 -16.84 -3.77
C GLU A 137 -0.45 -18.02 -4.27
N GLN A 138 -0.68 -18.49 -5.50
CA GLN A 138 0.13 -19.54 -6.12
C GLN A 138 1.60 -19.13 -6.31
N ALA A 139 1.86 -17.88 -6.65
CA ALA A 139 3.20 -17.38 -6.89
C ALA A 139 3.98 -17.07 -5.59
N PHE A 140 3.30 -16.53 -4.56
CA PHE A 140 3.93 -16.01 -3.35
C PHE A 140 3.56 -16.73 -2.05
N GLY A 141 2.72 -17.75 -2.17
CA GLY A 141 2.37 -18.65 -1.07
C GLY A 141 1.30 -18.10 -0.13
N SER A 142 1.07 -18.83 0.94
CA SER A 142 -0.01 -18.60 1.92
C SER A 142 0.13 -17.31 2.73
N LYS A 143 1.27 -16.61 2.64
CA LYS A 143 1.44 -15.28 3.25
C LYS A 143 0.56 -14.20 2.63
N VAL A 144 0.11 -14.39 1.38
CA VAL A 144 -0.82 -13.47 0.72
C VAL A 144 -2.23 -13.77 1.19
N LEU A 145 -2.83 -12.84 1.93
CA LEU A 145 -4.14 -13.06 2.54
C LEU A 145 -5.05 -11.84 2.38
N PRO A 146 -6.28 -12.01 1.84
CA PRO A 146 -7.28 -10.96 1.87
C PRO A 146 -7.62 -10.56 3.31
N ILE A 147 -7.47 -9.28 3.62
CA ILE A 147 -7.96 -8.69 4.89
C ILE A 147 -9.33 -8.03 4.71
N GLU A 148 -9.72 -7.80 3.48
CA GLU A 148 -11.06 -7.43 3.05
C GLU A 148 -11.42 -8.18 1.77
N LEU A 149 -12.59 -8.85 1.74
CA LEU A 149 -13.14 -9.48 0.55
C LEU A 149 -14.16 -8.57 -0.11
N PRO A 150 -14.10 -8.33 -1.43
CA PRO A 150 -15.12 -7.58 -2.14
C PRO A 150 -16.41 -8.39 -2.26
N ILE A 151 -17.56 -7.75 -2.00
CA ILE A 151 -18.88 -8.27 -2.37
C ILE A 151 -19.17 -7.76 -3.77
N ILE A 152 -19.26 -8.67 -4.74
CA ILE A 152 -19.46 -8.34 -6.15
C ILE A 152 -20.82 -8.85 -6.61
N GLU A 153 -21.69 -7.94 -7.04
CA GLU A 153 -23.02 -8.21 -7.57
C GLU A 153 -23.17 -7.60 -8.96
N GLY A 154 -23.59 -8.38 -9.93
CA GLY A 154 -23.75 -7.91 -11.31
C GLY A 154 -22.47 -7.31 -11.92
N GLY A 155 -21.29 -7.84 -11.57
CA GLY A 155 -19.99 -7.36 -12.06
C GLY A 155 -19.51 -6.05 -11.41
N LYS A 156 -20.13 -5.61 -10.32
CA LYS A 156 -19.73 -4.41 -9.57
C LYS A 156 -19.53 -4.72 -8.11
N MET A 157 -18.53 -4.10 -7.51
CA MET A 157 -18.34 -4.14 -6.07
C MET A 157 -19.43 -3.30 -5.39
N THR A 158 -20.25 -3.95 -4.57
CA THR A 158 -21.37 -3.33 -3.84
C THR A 158 -21.10 -3.20 -2.35
N GLY A 159 -20.09 -3.92 -1.85
CA GLY A 159 -19.71 -3.93 -0.45
C GLY A 159 -18.39 -4.66 -0.24
N TRP A 160 -18.08 -4.91 1.02
CA TRP A 160 -16.91 -5.71 1.42
C TRP A 160 -17.15 -6.43 2.74
N VAL A 161 -16.43 -7.50 2.97
CA VAL A 161 -16.33 -8.20 4.25
C VAL A 161 -14.96 -7.93 4.86
N ASP A 162 -14.92 -7.38 6.06
CA ASP A 162 -13.70 -7.21 6.85
C ASP A 162 -13.37 -8.53 7.56
N ILE A 163 -12.27 -9.16 7.20
CA ILE A 163 -11.89 -10.49 7.69
C ILE A 163 -11.51 -10.48 9.17
N LEU A 164 -10.90 -9.38 9.67
CA LEU A 164 -10.52 -9.28 11.07
C LEU A 164 -11.76 -9.33 11.98
N THR A 165 -12.81 -8.62 11.59
CA THR A 165 -14.03 -8.50 12.40
C THR A 165 -15.10 -9.53 12.02
N GLY A 166 -15.01 -10.14 10.83
CA GLY A 166 -16.05 -11.01 10.28
C GLY A 166 -17.33 -10.25 9.90
N LYS A 167 -17.28 -8.93 9.72
CA LYS A 167 -18.44 -8.09 9.43
C LYS A 167 -18.45 -7.63 7.99
N ALA A 168 -19.66 -7.54 7.41
CA ALA A 168 -19.86 -7.07 6.05
C ALA A 168 -20.47 -5.66 6.03
N TYR A 169 -20.14 -4.90 4.99
CA TYR A 169 -20.56 -3.51 4.84
C TYR A 169 -20.93 -3.19 3.39
N LYS A 170 -21.93 -2.34 3.20
CA LYS A 170 -22.24 -1.76 1.89
C LYS A 170 -21.30 -0.59 1.56
N LEU A 171 -21.09 -0.37 0.25
CA LEU A 171 -20.49 0.85 -0.28
C LEU A 171 -21.51 2.00 -0.15
N SER A 172 -21.63 2.55 1.03
CA SER A 172 -22.52 3.68 1.33
C SER A 172 -21.86 4.64 2.30
N ALA A 173 -22.28 5.90 2.26
CA ALA A 173 -21.94 6.89 3.27
C ALA A 173 -23.24 7.38 3.95
N PRO A 174 -23.44 7.17 5.26
CA PRO A 174 -22.53 6.50 6.21
C PRO A 174 -22.39 5.00 5.98
N LYS A 175 -21.32 4.41 6.50
CA LYS A 175 -21.03 2.97 6.46
C LYS A 175 -22.19 2.17 7.06
N GLN A 176 -22.78 1.27 6.30
CA GLN A 176 -23.90 0.43 6.72
C GLN A 176 -23.43 -1.02 6.86
N GLU A 177 -23.52 -1.57 8.07
CA GLU A 177 -23.28 -3.01 8.33
C GLU A 177 -24.43 -3.84 7.77
N ILE A 178 -24.10 -4.99 7.18
CA ILE A 178 -25.03 -5.96 6.61
C ILE A 178 -24.61 -7.37 7.04
N ASP A 179 -25.47 -8.35 6.84
CA ASP A 179 -25.09 -9.75 7.03
C ASP A 179 -24.06 -10.17 5.97
N VAL A 180 -23.11 -11.03 6.38
CA VAL A 180 -22.18 -11.66 5.45
C VAL A 180 -22.98 -12.51 4.46
N PRO A 181 -22.80 -12.35 3.13
CA PRO A 181 -23.46 -13.19 2.14
C PRO A 181 -23.26 -14.68 2.43
N ALA A 182 -24.33 -15.47 2.26
CA ALA A 182 -24.34 -16.86 2.68
C ALA A 182 -23.26 -17.72 1.99
N ASP A 183 -22.98 -17.42 0.72
CA ASP A 183 -21.96 -18.05 -0.11
C ASP A 183 -20.51 -17.64 0.26
N MET A 184 -20.33 -16.57 1.01
CA MET A 184 -19.02 -16.11 1.47
C MET A 184 -18.67 -16.55 2.91
N LYS A 185 -19.64 -17.03 3.70
CA LYS A 185 -19.43 -17.32 5.12
C LYS A 185 -18.28 -18.29 5.38
N SER A 186 -18.27 -19.42 4.66
CA SER A 186 -17.23 -20.46 4.84
C SER A 186 -15.84 -19.94 4.54
N GLU A 187 -15.71 -19.14 3.47
CA GLU A 187 -14.44 -18.55 3.10
C GLU A 187 -13.98 -17.47 4.10
N VAL A 188 -14.90 -16.66 4.59
CA VAL A 188 -14.61 -15.65 5.62
C VAL A 188 -14.09 -16.31 6.90
N GLU A 189 -14.70 -17.42 7.32
CA GLU A 189 -14.25 -18.19 8.48
C GLU A 189 -12.87 -18.81 8.27
N GLU A 190 -12.61 -19.39 7.09
CA GLU A 190 -11.30 -19.93 6.73
C GLU A 190 -10.21 -18.86 6.73
N LEU A 191 -10.45 -17.74 6.04
CA LEU A 191 -9.49 -16.63 5.98
C LEU A 191 -9.24 -16.02 7.35
N LYS A 192 -10.28 -15.89 8.18
CA LYS A 192 -10.14 -15.42 9.56
C LYS A 192 -9.29 -16.37 10.40
N GLY A 193 -9.50 -17.70 10.26
CA GLY A 193 -8.68 -18.72 10.93
C GLY A 193 -7.20 -18.57 10.55
N ARG A 194 -6.90 -18.49 9.27
CA ARG A 194 -5.52 -18.26 8.76
C ARG A 194 -4.91 -16.95 9.27
N LEU A 195 -5.71 -15.88 9.34
CA LEU A 195 -5.24 -14.58 9.85
C LEU A 195 -4.91 -14.63 11.35
N VAL A 196 -5.72 -15.33 12.14
CA VAL A 196 -5.48 -15.55 13.58
C VAL A 196 -4.22 -16.38 13.79
N GLU A 197 -4.01 -17.45 13.02
CA GLU A 197 -2.81 -18.29 13.06
C GLU A 197 -1.56 -17.47 12.77
N LEU A 198 -1.52 -16.73 11.65
CA LEU A 198 -0.40 -15.86 11.30
C LEU A 198 -0.13 -14.77 12.35
N ALA A 199 -1.17 -14.24 12.98
CA ALA A 199 -1.01 -13.27 14.05
C ALA A 199 -0.47 -13.91 15.34
N ALA A 200 -0.93 -15.11 15.68
CA ALA A 200 -0.48 -15.85 16.86
C ALA A 200 1.00 -16.24 16.76
N GLU A 201 1.48 -16.65 15.60
CA GLU A 201 2.88 -17.03 15.35
C GLU A 201 3.90 -15.89 15.59
N THR A 202 3.44 -14.65 15.77
CA THR A 202 4.32 -13.49 15.96
C THR A 202 4.81 -13.28 17.38
N ASP A 203 4.19 -13.92 18.38
CA ASP A 203 4.46 -13.69 19.80
C ASP A 203 4.19 -14.98 20.59
N ASP A 204 5.13 -15.42 21.45
CA ASP A 204 5.03 -16.67 22.19
C ASP A 204 3.78 -16.73 23.09
N ALA A 205 3.33 -15.61 23.65
CA ALA A 205 2.12 -15.57 24.47
C ALA A 205 0.84 -15.69 23.64
N LEU A 206 0.85 -15.20 22.40
CA LEU A 206 -0.28 -15.33 21.47
C LEU A 206 -0.40 -16.76 20.94
N ILE A 207 0.73 -17.42 20.67
CA ILE A 207 0.73 -18.80 20.18
C ILE A 207 0.29 -19.78 21.28
N GLU A 208 0.66 -19.53 22.54
CA GLU A 208 0.22 -20.32 23.69
C GLU A 208 -1.32 -20.24 23.84
N LYS A 209 -1.90 -19.04 23.82
CA LYS A 209 -3.36 -18.83 23.83
C LYS A 209 -4.05 -19.55 22.67
N TYR A 210 -3.48 -19.47 21.46
CA TYR A 210 -4.04 -20.12 20.28
C TYR A 210 -4.10 -21.64 20.45
N PHE A 211 -3.05 -22.27 20.98
CA PHE A 211 -3.02 -23.72 21.24
C PHE A 211 -3.91 -24.16 22.40
N GLU A 212 -4.16 -23.29 23.36
CA GLU A 212 -5.12 -23.54 24.46
C GLU A 212 -6.58 -23.37 24.01
N GLY A 213 -6.80 -22.90 22.76
CA GLY A 213 -8.14 -22.67 22.20
C GLY A 213 -8.79 -21.39 22.69
N GLU A 214 -8.02 -20.45 23.27
CA GLU A 214 -8.51 -19.14 23.68
C GLU A 214 -8.60 -18.20 22.47
N GLU A 215 -9.65 -17.37 22.43
CA GLU A 215 -9.78 -16.35 21.39
C GLU A 215 -8.83 -15.17 21.67
N LEU A 216 -8.13 -14.72 20.61
CA LEU A 216 -7.36 -13.48 20.67
C LEU A 216 -8.32 -12.28 20.75
N THR A 217 -8.02 -11.36 21.64
CA THR A 217 -8.73 -10.07 21.68
C THR A 217 -8.50 -9.28 20.40
N ALA A 218 -9.37 -8.32 20.08
CA ALA A 218 -9.22 -7.47 18.91
C ALA A 218 -7.87 -6.73 18.90
N GLU A 219 -7.38 -6.28 20.06
CA GLU A 219 -6.09 -5.60 20.21
C GLU A 219 -4.91 -6.54 19.97
N GLU A 220 -4.97 -7.76 20.50
CA GLU A 220 -3.95 -8.80 20.29
C GLU A 220 -3.89 -9.20 18.80
N LEU A 221 -5.04 -9.42 18.16
CA LEU A 221 -5.11 -9.73 16.75
C LEU A 221 -4.54 -8.60 15.89
N GLU A 222 -4.88 -7.34 16.16
CA GLU A 222 -4.34 -6.19 15.45
C GLU A 222 -2.82 -6.07 15.60
N LYS A 223 -2.31 -6.26 16.82
CA LYS A 223 -0.87 -6.26 17.11
C LYS A 223 -0.16 -7.39 16.35
N GLY A 224 -0.72 -8.61 16.40
CA GLY A 224 -0.17 -9.77 15.71
C GLY A 224 -0.16 -9.59 14.19
N VAL A 225 -1.27 -9.15 13.59
CA VAL A 225 -1.38 -8.86 12.15
C VAL A 225 -0.32 -7.82 11.73
N ARG A 226 -0.15 -6.76 12.49
CA ARG A 226 0.87 -5.75 12.21
C ARG A 226 2.29 -6.33 12.29
N GLN A 227 2.57 -7.13 13.31
CA GLN A 227 3.89 -7.77 13.45
C GLN A 227 4.14 -8.78 12.33
N ALA A 228 3.13 -9.55 11.90
CA ALA A 228 3.23 -10.47 10.77
C ALA A 228 3.57 -9.74 9.46
N ILE A 229 3.01 -8.54 9.24
CA ILE A 229 3.36 -7.69 8.09
C ILE A 229 4.82 -7.22 8.16
N LEU A 230 5.27 -6.79 9.34
CA LEU A 230 6.66 -6.33 9.54
C LEU A 230 7.68 -7.44 9.35
N ASN A 231 7.32 -8.67 9.68
CA ASN A 231 8.17 -9.86 9.55
C ASN A 231 8.10 -10.51 8.15
N ASP A 232 7.32 -9.95 7.21
CA ASP A 232 7.04 -10.52 5.88
C ASP A 232 6.36 -11.91 5.93
N SER A 233 5.71 -12.27 7.05
CA SER A 233 4.91 -13.50 7.17
C SER A 233 3.46 -13.30 6.71
N LEU A 234 2.99 -12.05 6.61
CA LEU A 234 1.69 -11.67 6.07
C LEU A 234 1.84 -10.54 5.06
N MET A 235 1.29 -10.76 3.85
CA MET A 235 1.11 -9.74 2.83
C MET A 235 -0.39 -9.50 2.66
N PRO A 236 -0.94 -8.41 3.25
CA PRO A 236 -2.38 -8.14 3.18
C PRO A 236 -2.82 -7.86 1.74
N LEU A 237 -4.02 -8.34 1.40
CA LEU A 237 -4.62 -8.08 0.11
C LEU A 237 -5.99 -7.41 0.28
N MET A 238 -6.25 -6.43 -0.56
CA MET A 238 -7.52 -5.70 -0.65
C MET A 238 -7.93 -5.52 -2.10
N ALA A 239 -9.17 -5.11 -2.32
CA ALA A 239 -9.69 -4.88 -3.66
C ALA A 239 -10.46 -3.56 -3.76
N GLY A 240 -10.54 -3.02 -4.99
CA GLY A 240 -11.31 -1.82 -5.26
C GLY A 240 -11.26 -1.35 -6.69
N ASN A 241 -11.66 -0.10 -6.89
CA ASN A 241 -11.60 0.57 -8.19
C ASN A 241 -11.16 2.03 -8.00
N ALA A 242 -9.93 2.32 -8.32
CA ALA A 242 -9.31 3.63 -8.15
C ALA A 242 -10.03 4.74 -8.95
N THR A 243 -10.45 4.45 -10.20
CA THR A 243 -11.11 5.46 -11.06
C THR A 243 -12.48 5.89 -10.56
N THR A 244 -13.12 5.10 -9.73
CA THR A 244 -14.40 5.43 -9.07
C THR A 244 -14.25 5.62 -7.56
N SER A 245 -13.02 5.58 -7.05
CA SER A 245 -12.68 5.72 -5.63
C SER A 245 -13.27 4.63 -4.70
N VAL A 246 -13.75 3.51 -5.27
CA VAL A 246 -14.31 2.38 -4.52
C VAL A 246 -13.20 1.63 -3.80
N GLY A 247 -13.34 1.39 -2.49
CA GLY A 247 -12.36 0.68 -1.65
C GLY A 247 -11.15 1.51 -1.22
N VAL A 248 -10.92 2.71 -1.80
CA VAL A 248 -9.71 3.51 -1.56
C VAL A 248 -9.67 4.08 -0.14
N ALA A 249 -10.79 4.54 0.40
CA ALA A 249 -10.87 5.02 1.78
C ALA A 249 -10.53 3.90 2.79
N ASN A 250 -11.02 2.67 2.53
CA ASN A 250 -10.68 1.50 3.34
C ASN A 250 -9.19 1.17 3.26
N LEU A 251 -8.61 1.21 2.04
CA LEU A 251 -7.17 1.01 1.84
C LEU A 251 -6.37 2.01 2.69
N MET A 252 -6.73 3.29 2.66
CA MET A 252 -6.06 4.33 3.47
C MET A 252 -6.21 4.07 4.97
N ASP A 253 -7.37 3.57 5.43
CA ASP A 253 -7.56 3.16 6.82
C ASP A 253 -6.62 2.01 7.21
N LYS A 254 -6.51 0.98 6.36
CA LYS A 254 -5.64 -0.17 6.62
C LYS A 254 -4.15 0.19 6.51
N ILE A 255 -3.77 1.09 5.62
CA ILE A 255 -2.40 1.65 5.56
C ILE A 255 -2.05 2.30 6.91
N CYS A 256 -2.90 3.21 7.41
CA CYS A 256 -2.65 3.89 8.69
C CYS A 256 -2.63 2.93 9.89
N LYS A 257 -3.40 1.86 9.83
CA LYS A 257 -3.56 0.89 10.91
C LYS A 257 -2.41 -0.12 10.97
N PHE A 258 -2.03 -0.68 9.85
CA PHE A 258 -1.16 -1.86 9.79
C PHE A 258 0.22 -1.61 9.20
N MET A 259 0.36 -0.70 8.23
CA MET A 259 1.64 -0.52 7.56
C MET A 259 2.66 0.19 8.46
N PRO A 260 3.97 -0.04 8.26
CA PRO A 260 5.04 0.58 9.05
C PRO A 260 4.96 2.11 9.07
N SER A 261 5.43 2.69 10.15
CA SER A 261 5.55 4.13 10.33
C SER A 261 6.93 4.46 10.91
N PRO A 262 7.65 5.44 10.38
CA PRO A 262 8.98 5.81 10.91
C PRO A 262 8.95 6.23 12.39
N VAL A 263 7.79 6.64 12.91
CA VAL A 263 7.62 6.98 14.34
C VAL A 263 7.50 5.74 15.22
N ARG A 264 6.85 4.69 14.72
CA ARG A 264 6.61 3.44 15.46
C ARG A 264 7.71 2.40 15.23
N ASP A 265 8.29 2.41 14.03
CA ASP A 265 9.16 1.35 13.55
C ASP A 265 10.56 1.91 13.33
N VAL A 266 11.44 1.71 14.30
CA VAL A 266 12.80 2.25 14.30
C VAL A 266 13.60 1.67 13.14
N LYS A 267 14.21 2.53 12.33
CA LYS A 267 15.14 2.13 11.27
C LYS A 267 16.52 1.84 11.86
N LYS A 268 17.26 0.96 11.20
CA LYS A 268 18.65 0.67 11.56
C LYS A 268 19.61 1.16 10.49
N THR A 269 20.75 1.67 10.91
CA THR A 269 21.88 1.96 10.00
C THR A 269 22.48 0.66 9.48
N VAL A 270 23.36 0.78 8.49
CA VAL A 270 24.15 -0.36 7.98
C VAL A 270 24.96 -1.04 9.12
N ASP A 271 25.43 -0.25 10.09
CA ASP A 271 26.18 -0.75 11.27
C ASP A 271 25.25 -1.30 12.37
N GLY A 272 23.96 -1.42 12.12
CA GLY A 272 22.98 -1.96 13.06
C GLY A 272 22.56 -1.03 14.19
N LYS A 273 22.93 0.25 14.15
CA LYS A 273 22.51 1.26 15.14
C LYS A 273 21.09 1.73 14.85
N ASP A 274 20.31 1.91 15.90
CA ASP A 274 18.95 2.44 15.78
C ASP A 274 18.98 3.93 15.42
N VAL A 275 18.18 4.32 14.44
CA VAL A 275 17.91 5.72 14.06
C VAL A 275 16.48 6.03 14.46
N ALA A 276 16.32 6.66 15.62
CA ALA A 276 15.03 7.10 16.08
C ALA A 276 14.53 8.28 15.24
N CYS A 277 13.23 8.31 14.94
CA CYS A 277 12.57 9.46 14.34
C CYS A 277 12.36 10.53 15.41
N ASP A 278 13.43 11.29 15.71
CA ASP A 278 13.46 12.31 16.75
C ASP A 278 13.89 13.66 16.14
N ALA A 279 13.03 14.67 16.25
CA ALA A 279 13.29 16.01 15.75
C ALA A 279 14.51 16.69 16.47
N ASN A 280 14.83 16.29 17.70
CA ASN A 280 15.97 16.80 18.45
C ASN A 280 17.27 15.99 18.23
N GLY A 281 17.18 14.90 17.46
CA GLY A 281 18.34 14.07 17.12
C GLY A 281 19.26 14.71 16.10
N ALA A 282 20.40 14.07 15.86
CA ALA A 282 21.30 14.48 14.79
C ALA A 282 20.60 14.36 13.44
N PHE A 283 20.77 15.36 12.58
CA PHE A 283 20.17 15.34 11.23
C PHE A 283 20.72 14.19 10.42
N SER A 284 19.82 13.40 9.89
CA SER A 284 20.11 12.27 8.98
C SER A 284 19.03 12.17 7.92
N ALA A 285 19.43 12.14 6.65
CA ALA A 285 18.54 12.07 5.52
C ALA A 285 19.15 11.28 4.37
N GLN A 286 18.28 10.73 3.50
CA GLN A 286 18.69 10.03 2.28
C GLN A 286 18.05 10.70 1.07
N VAL A 287 18.88 11.11 0.11
CA VAL A 287 18.43 11.60 -1.20
C VAL A 287 18.01 10.42 -2.05
N PHE A 288 16.83 10.47 -2.66
CA PHE A 288 16.30 9.39 -3.51
C PHE A 288 15.92 9.87 -4.92
N LYS A 289 15.81 11.19 -5.14
CA LYS A 289 15.52 11.75 -6.47
C LYS A 289 16.23 13.08 -6.65
N ALA A 290 16.77 13.30 -7.84
CA ALA A 290 17.35 14.59 -8.26
C ALA A 290 16.72 14.99 -9.61
N VAL A 291 16.24 16.22 -9.70
CA VAL A 291 15.63 16.78 -10.91
C VAL A 291 16.34 18.09 -11.26
N ALA A 292 16.60 18.29 -12.55
CA ALA A 292 17.05 19.58 -13.08
C ALA A 292 15.81 20.38 -13.49
N ASP A 293 15.42 21.35 -12.67
CA ASP A 293 14.30 22.24 -12.97
C ASP A 293 14.83 23.46 -13.73
N PRO A 294 14.21 23.84 -14.86
CA PRO A 294 14.71 24.97 -15.67
C PRO A 294 14.60 26.33 -14.98
N TYR A 295 13.79 26.49 -13.95
CA TYR A 295 13.57 27.76 -13.24
C TYR A 295 14.30 27.82 -11.90
N VAL A 296 14.32 26.75 -11.14
CA VAL A 296 14.88 26.69 -9.78
C VAL A 296 16.25 26.02 -9.75
N GLY A 297 16.65 25.36 -10.84
CA GLY A 297 17.92 24.65 -10.92
C GLY A 297 17.82 23.21 -10.40
N LYS A 298 18.76 22.76 -9.58
CA LYS A 298 18.81 21.40 -9.07
C LYS A 298 17.90 21.23 -7.85
N LEU A 299 16.87 20.40 -7.99
CA LEU A 299 15.98 19.98 -6.91
C LEU A 299 16.38 18.59 -6.42
N LEU A 300 16.55 18.44 -5.11
CA LEU A 300 16.82 17.15 -4.47
C LEU A 300 15.65 16.77 -3.57
N TYR A 301 15.12 15.58 -3.79
CA TYR A 301 14.12 14.98 -2.93
C TYR A 301 14.83 14.05 -1.94
N PHE A 302 14.55 14.23 -0.67
CA PHE A 302 15.16 13.41 0.37
C PHE A 302 14.16 13.05 1.47
N LYS A 303 14.38 11.91 2.10
CA LYS A 303 13.67 11.48 3.31
C LYS A 303 14.51 11.81 4.52
N VAL A 304 13.95 12.54 5.49
CA VAL A 304 14.56 12.77 6.79
C VAL A 304 14.27 11.60 7.70
N TYR A 305 15.28 11.01 8.29
CA TYR A 305 15.16 9.94 9.29
C TYR A 305 15.25 10.46 10.72
N SER A 306 16.04 11.50 10.96
CA SER A 306 16.24 12.11 12.29
C SER A 306 16.62 13.57 12.14
N GLY A 307 16.39 14.36 13.17
CA GLY A 307 16.68 15.80 13.21
C GLY A 307 15.72 16.63 12.37
N VAL A 308 16.05 17.91 12.25
CA VAL A 308 15.33 18.92 11.44
C VAL A 308 16.32 19.65 10.57
N LEU A 309 15.94 19.97 9.35
CA LEU A 309 16.69 20.80 8.42
C LEU A 309 16.04 22.17 8.29
N HIS A 310 16.82 23.24 8.46
CA HIS A 310 16.38 24.61 8.25
C HIS A 310 17.03 25.20 7.00
N SER A 311 16.40 26.22 6.47
CA SER A 311 16.96 26.96 5.33
C SER A 311 18.32 27.59 5.73
N GLY A 312 19.34 27.33 4.91
CA GLY A 312 20.71 27.80 5.16
C GLY A 312 21.60 26.88 5.98
N ASP A 313 21.07 25.75 6.47
CA ASP A 313 21.88 24.76 7.17
C ASP A 313 22.95 24.15 6.25
N GLN A 314 24.12 23.88 6.82
CA GLN A 314 25.17 23.15 6.14
C GLN A 314 25.02 21.64 6.41
N MET A 315 25.09 20.87 5.34
CA MET A 315 24.99 19.41 5.40
C MET A 315 26.27 18.75 4.91
N LEU A 316 26.66 17.67 5.57
CA LEU A 316 27.74 16.80 5.11
C LEU A 316 27.16 15.73 4.18
N ASN A 317 27.65 15.68 2.93
CA ASN A 317 27.43 14.53 2.06
C ASN A 317 28.44 13.45 2.39
N THR A 318 27.95 12.25 2.74
CA THR A 318 28.79 11.10 3.16
C THR A 318 29.06 10.12 2.02
N CYS A 319 28.55 10.36 0.81
CA CYS A 319 28.73 9.52 -0.39
C CYS A 319 29.79 10.09 -1.32
#